data_3007d42e1aadc1f74464496f45ed0910
#
_entry.id   3007d42e1aadc1f74464496f45ed0910
#
_cell.length_a   1.000
_cell.length_b   1.000
_cell.length_c   1.000
_cell.angle_alpha   90.00
_cell.angle_beta   90.00
_cell.angle_gamma   90.00
#
_symmetry.space_group_name_H-M   'P 1'
#
loop_
_entity.id
_entity.type
_entity.pdbx_description
1 polymer ?
#
loop_
_entity_poly.entity_id
_entity_poly.type
_entity_poly.pdbx_seq_one_letter_code
_entity_poly.pdbx_strand_id
1 'polypeptide(L)'
;MEVKLPVAMARRIESMPAMPHTKRTRRGIVSTTLICLALLVYWHTHLALRSSTLPTATHQPEQIQDEPEPPETPPCWNLPGSNDTVVILRTGSTELEDRFRIHLTTSLRCYSHYLIFSDHEETYHNEKIHDALSTVNETIKAHHPDFELYRKIQSQGRAALEPSELSGSPEAFERLSGNVQNPGWKLDKWKFMPMLNQTLLEYPDKKWYVFIEADSFLLWSMLQQYLSLLDPTLPYYIGSGSCMGENLFAHGGSGFVASRPAMVLATQYYAAHKTEIETLTDREWAGDAVLGKAFNEAGVKTTDAWPHFQGDYPGLVAYAGADGRYGPAQALREWCVPTISYHHMSSEMIESLWEFEQQWISGRENVSPALRGNETSREAKTNALVYRARSH
;
A
#
# COMPACT_ATOMS: atom_id res chain seq x y z
N MET A 1 0.82 20.54 -43.30
CA MET A 1 1.54 19.34 -43.75
C MET A 1 0.84 18.15 -43.08
N GLU A 2 -0.17 17.63 -43.84
CA GLU A 2 -1.05 16.55 -43.38
C GLU A 2 -0.31 15.21 -43.46
N VAL A 3 -0.23 14.47 -42.35
CA VAL A 3 0.26 13.08 -42.36
C VAL A 3 -0.96 12.15 -42.39
N LYS A 4 -1.21 11.54 -43.54
CA LYS A 4 -2.21 10.49 -43.76
C LYS A 4 -1.73 9.19 -43.11
N LEU A 5 -2.55 8.63 -42.25
CA LEU A 5 -2.44 7.24 -41.74
C LEU A 5 -3.04 6.27 -42.81
N PRO A 6 -2.44 5.08 -43.04
CA PRO A 6 -2.98 4.10 -43.96
C PRO A 6 -4.11 3.27 -43.33
N VAL A 7 -5.24 3.25 -44.03
CA VAL A 7 -6.36 2.32 -43.81
C VAL A 7 -5.98 0.97 -44.44
N ALA A 8 -5.83 -0.08 -43.62
CA ALA A 8 -6.01 -1.48 -44.04
C ALA A 8 -5.93 -2.43 -42.83
N MET A 9 -7.06 -2.87 -42.35
CA MET A 9 -7.33 -4.25 -41.92
C MET A 9 -8.76 -4.40 -41.42
N ALA A 10 -9.69 -4.32 -42.38
CA ALA A 10 -11.03 -4.89 -42.23
C ALA A 10 -11.12 -6.05 -43.22
N ARG A 11 -11.13 -7.30 -42.72
CA ARG A 11 -11.73 -8.52 -43.32
C ARG A 11 -11.14 -9.78 -42.72
N ARG A 12 -11.95 -10.43 -41.88
CA ARG A 12 -12.41 -11.81 -42.02
C ARG A 12 -13.16 -12.26 -40.75
N ILE A 13 -14.47 -12.13 -40.80
CA ILE A 13 -15.35 -12.96 -40.01
C ILE A 13 -15.85 -14.00 -40.99
N GLU A 14 -15.22 -15.17 -41.02
CA GLU A 14 -15.73 -16.36 -41.69
C GLU A 14 -16.65 -17.12 -40.75
N SER A 15 -17.82 -17.41 -41.24
CA SER A 15 -18.94 -18.14 -40.67
C SER A 15 -18.56 -19.50 -40.07
N MET A 16 -18.91 -19.70 -38.79
CA MET A 16 -18.94 -21.05 -38.18
C MET A 16 -20.18 -21.81 -38.67
N PRO A 17 -20.06 -23.09 -39.01
CA PRO A 17 -21.19 -23.90 -39.41
C PRO A 17 -22.10 -24.26 -38.21
N ALA A 18 -23.40 -24.22 -38.44
CA ALA A 18 -24.44 -24.57 -37.47
C ALA A 18 -24.31 -26.02 -37.02
N MET A 19 -24.29 -26.24 -35.69
CA MET A 19 -24.38 -27.60 -35.13
C MET A 19 -25.78 -28.20 -35.34
N PRO A 20 -25.90 -29.51 -35.62
CA PRO A 20 -27.18 -30.15 -35.80
C PRO A 20 -27.97 -30.29 -34.52
N HIS A 21 -29.24 -29.92 -34.53
CA HIS A 21 -30.20 -30.19 -33.46
C HIS A 21 -30.42 -31.66 -33.26
N THR A 22 -29.86 -32.26 -32.22
CA THR A 22 -30.23 -33.58 -31.76
C THR A 22 -31.56 -33.54 -31.01
N LYS A 23 -32.56 -34.27 -31.53
CA LYS A 23 -33.86 -34.47 -30.88
C LYS A 23 -33.67 -35.18 -29.54
N ARG A 24 -33.71 -34.42 -28.42
CA ARG A 24 -33.77 -34.99 -27.05
C ARG A 24 -35.12 -35.68 -26.87
N THR A 25 -35.08 -36.99 -26.75
CA THR A 25 -36.26 -37.83 -26.47
C THR A 25 -36.86 -37.50 -25.08
N ARG A 26 -38.18 -37.40 -25.01
CA ARG A 26 -38.97 -37.11 -23.78
C ARG A 26 -38.66 -38.05 -22.57
N ARG A 27 -37.95 -39.17 -22.76
CA ARG A 27 -37.56 -40.09 -21.69
C ARG A 27 -36.43 -39.58 -20.78
N GLY A 28 -35.55 -38.69 -21.23
CA GLY A 28 -34.46 -38.16 -20.39
C GLY A 28 -34.89 -37.08 -19.39
N ILE A 29 -35.99 -36.37 -19.67
CA ILE A 29 -36.47 -35.27 -18.78
C ILE A 29 -37.19 -35.83 -17.55
N VAL A 30 -37.91 -36.93 -17.68
CA VAL A 30 -38.62 -37.57 -16.54
C VAL A 30 -37.63 -38.20 -15.56
N SER A 31 -36.50 -38.74 -16.05
CA SER A 31 -35.49 -39.35 -15.16
C SER A 31 -34.71 -38.32 -14.33
N THR A 32 -34.40 -37.14 -14.89
CA THR A 32 -33.70 -36.07 -14.16
C THR A 32 -34.58 -35.38 -13.11
N THR A 33 -35.86 -35.18 -13.38
CA THR A 33 -36.80 -34.63 -12.40
C THR A 33 -37.04 -35.55 -11.22
N LEU A 34 -37.09 -36.86 -11.43
CA LEU A 34 -37.24 -37.84 -10.35
C LEU A 34 -36.00 -37.93 -9.46
N ILE A 35 -34.80 -37.79 -10.02
CA ILE A 35 -33.54 -37.75 -9.24
C ILE A 35 -33.46 -36.49 -8.40
N CYS A 36 -33.82 -35.34 -8.95
CA CYS A 36 -33.84 -34.08 -8.20
C CYS A 36 -34.87 -34.09 -7.05
N LEU A 37 -36.06 -34.67 -7.27
CA LEU A 37 -37.06 -34.83 -6.22
C LEU A 37 -36.59 -35.80 -5.13
N ALA A 38 -35.93 -36.89 -5.48
CA ALA A 38 -35.38 -37.86 -4.51
C ALA A 38 -34.25 -37.20 -3.65
N LEU A 39 -33.39 -36.39 -4.25
CA LEU A 39 -32.36 -35.63 -3.52
C LEU A 39 -32.95 -34.55 -2.61
N LEU A 40 -34.01 -33.88 -3.00
CA LEU A 40 -34.71 -32.90 -2.17
C LEU A 40 -35.40 -33.55 -0.97
N VAL A 41 -36.05 -34.69 -1.17
CA VAL A 41 -36.66 -35.47 -0.08
C VAL A 41 -35.59 -36.01 0.88
N TYR A 42 -34.48 -36.51 0.36
CA TYR A 42 -33.34 -36.98 1.17
C TYR A 42 -32.75 -35.80 2.02
N TRP A 43 -32.62 -34.64 1.45
CA TRP A 43 -32.08 -33.48 2.16
C TRP A 43 -33.06 -33.00 3.25
N HIS A 44 -34.36 -32.93 2.94
CA HIS A 44 -35.40 -32.56 3.94
C HIS A 44 -35.49 -33.57 5.09
N THR A 45 -35.41 -34.87 4.83
CA THR A 45 -35.43 -35.90 5.88
C THR A 45 -34.17 -35.88 6.74
N HIS A 46 -33.00 -35.61 6.15
CA HIS A 46 -31.75 -35.44 6.90
C HIS A 46 -31.71 -34.17 7.75
N LEU A 47 -32.33 -33.06 7.29
CA LEU A 47 -32.46 -31.85 8.08
C LEU A 47 -33.45 -32.02 9.25
N ALA A 48 -34.56 -32.75 9.04
CA ALA A 48 -35.57 -33.03 10.08
C ALA A 48 -35.01 -33.97 11.19
N LEU A 49 -34.13 -34.90 10.84
CA LEU A 49 -33.49 -35.81 11.81
C LEU A 49 -32.39 -35.12 12.67
N ARG A 50 -31.89 -33.99 12.27
CA ARG A 50 -30.94 -33.20 13.07
C ARG A 50 -31.62 -32.25 14.07
N SER A 51 -32.94 -32.06 13.97
CA SER A 51 -33.67 -31.07 14.82
C SER A 51 -34.34 -31.70 16.07
N SER A 52 -34.14 -33.01 16.32
CA SER A 52 -34.85 -33.70 17.39
C SER A 52 -34.02 -34.17 18.59
N THR A 53 -32.85 -33.56 18.82
CA THR A 53 -32.13 -33.70 20.09
C THR A 53 -31.97 -32.36 20.77
N LEU A 54 -33.00 -31.91 21.49
CA LEU A 54 -32.85 -30.86 22.52
C LEU A 54 -32.21 -31.52 23.75
N PRO A 55 -31.04 -31.08 24.19
CA PRO A 55 -30.55 -31.47 25.51
C PRO A 55 -31.28 -30.65 26.58
N THR A 56 -31.75 -31.35 27.57
CA THR A 56 -32.33 -30.83 28.82
C THR A 56 -31.33 -29.86 29.46
N ALA A 57 -31.77 -28.64 29.75
CA ALA A 57 -30.99 -27.64 30.43
C ALA A 57 -30.68 -28.11 31.87
N THR A 58 -29.48 -28.58 32.09
CA THR A 58 -28.83 -28.61 33.42
C THR A 58 -28.17 -27.27 33.62
N HIS A 59 -28.59 -26.53 34.64
CA HIS A 59 -27.89 -25.34 35.13
C HIS A 59 -26.44 -25.69 35.46
N GLN A 60 -25.52 -25.34 34.55
CA GLN A 60 -24.11 -25.20 34.89
C GLN A 60 -23.88 -23.76 35.41
N PRO A 61 -22.98 -23.59 36.40
CA PRO A 61 -22.62 -22.25 36.86
C PRO A 61 -22.08 -21.43 35.69
N GLU A 62 -22.50 -20.21 35.62
CA GLU A 62 -22.06 -19.15 34.72
C GLU A 62 -20.54 -19.17 34.65
N GLN A 63 -19.98 -19.65 33.53
CA GLN A 63 -18.57 -19.49 33.26
C GLN A 63 -18.33 -17.98 33.13
N ILE A 64 -17.50 -17.47 34.02
CA ILE A 64 -16.86 -16.16 33.86
C ILE A 64 -16.31 -16.16 32.44
N GLN A 65 -16.88 -15.32 31.58
CA GLN A 65 -16.28 -15.06 30.26
C GLN A 65 -14.90 -14.50 30.57
N ASP A 66 -13.88 -15.29 30.30
CA ASP A 66 -12.51 -14.82 30.29
C ASP A 66 -12.49 -13.59 29.38
N GLU A 67 -12.10 -12.45 29.93
CA GLU A 67 -11.82 -11.24 29.17
C GLU A 67 -10.86 -11.67 28.04
N PRO A 68 -11.10 -11.32 26.77
CA PRO A 68 -10.24 -11.75 25.69
C PRO A 68 -8.80 -11.37 26.04
N GLU A 69 -7.91 -12.35 26.08
CA GLU A 69 -6.48 -12.08 26.29
C GLU A 69 -6.04 -10.96 25.35
N PRO A 70 -5.27 -9.98 25.85
CA PRO A 70 -4.79 -8.90 24.99
C PRO A 70 -4.05 -9.53 23.80
N PRO A 71 -4.29 -9.03 22.60
CA PRO A 71 -3.75 -9.64 21.39
C PRO A 71 -2.22 -9.75 21.51
N GLU A 72 -1.72 -10.97 21.34
CA GLU A 72 -0.30 -11.29 21.47
C GLU A 72 0.55 -10.32 20.63
N THR A 73 1.62 -9.81 21.25
CA THR A 73 2.53 -8.87 20.57
C THR A 73 3.20 -9.57 19.39
N PRO A 74 3.07 -9.05 18.16
CA PRO A 74 3.56 -9.75 16.98
C PRO A 74 5.10 -9.77 16.95
N PRO A 75 5.71 -10.79 16.33
CA PRO A 75 7.17 -10.92 16.19
C PRO A 75 7.87 -9.71 15.54
N CYS A 76 7.16 -8.94 14.71
CA CYS A 76 7.69 -7.72 14.10
C CYS A 76 7.83 -6.54 15.08
N TRP A 77 7.22 -6.62 16.25
CA TRP A 77 7.32 -5.59 17.27
C TRP A 77 8.73 -5.55 17.89
N ASN A 78 9.26 -4.35 18.10
CA ASN A 78 10.58 -4.15 18.72
C ASN A 78 11.79 -4.73 17.96
N LEU A 79 11.72 -4.83 16.65
CA LEU A 79 12.91 -5.13 15.85
C LEU A 79 14.01 -4.07 16.06
N PRO A 80 15.30 -4.45 15.98
CA PRO A 80 16.40 -3.50 16.07
C PRO A 80 16.23 -2.33 15.08
N GLY A 81 16.29 -1.09 15.58
CA GLY A 81 16.08 0.12 14.78
C GLY A 81 14.63 0.66 14.80
N SER A 82 13.63 -0.11 15.28
CA SER A 82 12.22 0.32 15.30
C SER A 82 12.02 1.64 16.07
N ASN A 83 12.71 1.81 17.19
CA ASN A 83 12.60 3.04 18.00
C ASN A 83 13.20 4.28 17.32
N ASP A 84 14.09 4.11 16.36
CA ASP A 84 14.72 5.20 15.62
C ASP A 84 13.94 5.57 14.34
N THR A 85 12.89 4.83 14.03
CA THR A 85 12.11 4.93 12.79
C THR A 85 10.67 5.33 13.10
N VAL A 86 10.12 6.29 12.35
CA VAL A 86 8.70 6.61 12.33
C VAL A 86 8.11 6.31 10.96
N VAL A 87 6.94 5.66 10.93
CA VAL A 87 6.20 5.37 9.70
C VAL A 87 5.09 6.39 9.52
N ILE A 88 5.01 6.98 8.35
CA ILE A 88 4.01 7.94 7.95
C ILE A 88 3.12 7.26 6.92
N LEU A 89 1.90 6.92 7.33
CA LEU A 89 0.92 6.29 6.47
C LEU A 89 -0.01 7.35 5.92
N ARG A 90 0.01 7.52 4.59
CA ARG A 90 -0.87 8.44 3.87
C ARG A 90 -2.09 7.70 3.36
N THR A 91 -3.26 8.29 3.61
CA THR A 91 -4.57 7.82 3.16
C THR A 91 -5.46 9.00 2.77
N GLY A 92 -6.72 8.74 2.50
CA GLY A 92 -7.75 9.74 2.24
C GLY A 92 -9.07 9.36 2.90
N SER A 93 -9.92 10.34 3.16
CA SER A 93 -11.25 10.12 3.73
C SER A 93 -12.11 9.16 2.88
N THR A 94 -11.81 9.08 1.58
CA THR A 94 -12.53 8.22 0.62
C THR A 94 -12.08 6.76 0.66
N GLU A 95 -10.96 6.44 1.34
CA GLU A 95 -10.35 5.10 1.30
C GLU A 95 -10.07 4.47 2.67
N LEU A 96 -10.54 5.10 3.76
CA LEU A 96 -10.32 4.58 5.11
C LEU A 96 -10.89 3.16 5.31
N GLU A 97 -12.05 2.87 4.74
CA GLU A 97 -12.72 1.58 4.96
C GLU A 97 -12.13 0.44 4.12
N ASP A 98 -11.79 0.71 2.87
CA ASP A 98 -11.36 -0.33 1.94
C ASP A 98 -9.84 -0.55 1.91
N ARG A 99 -9.04 0.51 2.14
CA ARG A 99 -7.58 0.43 2.05
C ARG A 99 -6.87 0.55 3.40
N PHE A 100 -7.27 1.55 4.22
CA PHE A 100 -6.56 1.80 5.47
C PHE A 100 -6.89 0.78 6.56
N ARG A 101 -8.14 0.33 6.66
CA ARG A 101 -8.64 -0.51 7.77
C ARG A 101 -7.79 -1.74 8.07
N ILE A 102 -7.25 -2.39 7.04
CA ILE A 102 -6.43 -3.60 7.19
C ILE A 102 -5.15 -3.34 8.01
N HIS A 103 -4.60 -2.13 7.95
CA HIS A 103 -3.38 -1.78 8.68
C HIS A 103 -3.57 -1.79 10.20
N LEU A 104 -4.80 -1.60 10.70
CA LEU A 104 -5.10 -1.66 12.14
C LEU A 104 -4.80 -3.03 12.74
N THR A 105 -5.03 -4.09 11.98
CA THR A 105 -4.85 -5.48 12.42
C THR A 105 -3.52 -6.09 11.95
N THR A 106 -2.80 -5.40 11.09
CA THR A 106 -1.55 -5.87 10.47
C THR A 106 -0.39 -4.91 10.73
N SER A 107 -0.07 -4.06 9.78
CA SER A 107 1.17 -3.26 9.72
C SER A 107 1.39 -2.34 10.92
N LEU A 108 0.34 -1.65 11.41
CA LEU A 108 0.47 -0.73 12.55
C LEU A 108 0.86 -1.45 13.84
N ARG A 109 0.58 -2.73 13.97
CA ARG A 109 1.00 -3.55 15.10
C ARG A 109 2.52 -3.78 15.16
N CYS A 110 3.22 -3.51 14.06
CA CYS A 110 4.69 -3.63 13.98
C CYS A 110 5.42 -2.33 14.27
N TYR A 111 4.74 -1.18 14.18
CA TYR A 111 5.40 0.12 14.21
C TYR A 111 5.37 0.72 15.62
N SER A 112 6.55 0.92 16.22
CA SER A 112 6.66 1.58 17.54
C SER A 112 6.25 3.05 17.48
N HIS A 113 6.42 3.70 16.33
CA HIS A 113 6.09 5.10 16.09
C HIS A 113 5.51 5.24 14.69
N TYR A 114 4.33 5.85 14.60
CA TYR A 114 3.68 6.13 13.32
C TYR A 114 2.80 7.37 13.41
N LEU A 115 2.48 7.93 12.25
CA LEU A 115 1.45 8.95 12.04
C LEU A 115 0.58 8.51 10.87
N ILE A 116 -0.71 8.82 10.97
CA ILE A 116 -1.68 8.56 9.91
C ILE A 116 -2.19 9.90 9.41
N PHE A 117 -2.03 10.14 8.12
CA PHE A 117 -2.47 11.38 7.48
C PHE A 117 -3.56 11.13 6.45
N SER A 118 -4.60 11.96 6.51
CA SER A 118 -5.70 12.02 5.55
C SER A 118 -5.96 13.46 5.13
N ASP A 119 -7.07 13.73 4.51
CA ASP A 119 -7.63 15.05 4.18
C ASP A 119 -8.67 15.54 5.19
N HIS A 120 -8.78 14.87 6.34
CA HIS A 120 -9.67 15.23 7.43
C HIS A 120 -9.09 14.76 8.77
N GLU A 121 -9.18 15.62 9.79
CA GLU A 121 -8.82 15.23 11.16
C GLU A 121 -10.00 14.50 11.81
N GLU A 122 -9.80 13.26 12.19
CA GLU A 122 -10.81 12.45 12.87
C GLU A 122 -10.15 11.38 13.76
N THR A 123 -10.98 10.70 14.57
CA THR A 123 -10.58 9.47 15.24
C THR A 123 -11.27 8.30 14.55
N TYR A 124 -10.48 7.33 14.07
CA TYR A 124 -10.96 6.15 13.38
C TYR A 124 -10.44 4.88 14.07
N HIS A 125 -11.36 4.07 14.63
CA HIS A 125 -11.01 2.87 15.42
C HIS A 125 -9.92 3.10 16.49
N ASN A 126 -10.04 4.19 17.25
CA ASN A 126 -9.10 4.68 18.28
C ASN A 126 -7.79 5.25 17.75
N GLU A 127 -7.54 5.22 16.44
CA GLU A 127 -6.38 5.86 15.83
C GLU A 127 -6.67 7.32 15.51
N LYS A 128 -5.70 8.18 15.82
CA LYS A 128 -5.76 9.59 15.42
C LYS A 128 -5.35 9.73 13.97
N ILE A 129 -6.25 10.27 13.16
CA ILE A 129 -6.00 10.64 11.77
C ILE A 129 -5.74 12.14 11.73
N HIS A 130 -4.61 12.55 11.16
CA HIS A 130 -4.22 13.94 11.04
C HIS A 130 -4.66 14.53 9.69
N ASP A 131 -5.13 15.78 9.71
CA ASP A 131 -5.39 16.52 8.48
C ASP A 131 -4.06 17.01 7.87
N ALA A 132 -3.60 16.33 6.82
CA ALA A 132 -2.41 16.69 6.07
C ALA A 132 -2.50 18.09 5.42
N LEU A 133 -3.73 18.54 5.11
CA LEU A 133 -3.98 19.77 4.37
C LEU A 133 -4.17 21.00 5.26
N SER A 134 -4.14 20.81 6.58
CA SER A 134 -4.43 21.87 7.56
C SER A 134 -3.57 23.12 7.36
N THR A 135 -2.31 22.97 6.93
CA THR A 135 -1.35 24.06 6.76
C THR A 135 -1.25 24.61 5.33
N VAL A 136 -2.01 24.08 4.36
CA VAL A 136 -2.12 24.63 3.00
C VAL A 136 -2.73 26.02 3.06
N ASN A 137 -2.35 26.91 2.14
CA ASN A 137 -2.82 28.29 2.07
C ASN A 137 -4.35 28.37 2.08
N GLU A 138 -4.92 29.23 2.94
CA GLU A 138 -6.37 29.34 3.14
C GLU A 138 -7.11 29.75 1.86
N THR A 139 -6.51 30.58 1.00
CA THR A 139 -7.10 30.96 -0.28
C THR A 139 -7.22 29.77 -1.22
N ILE A 140 -6.21 28.89 -1.23
CA ILE A 140 -6.23 27.64 -2.01
C ILE A 140 -7.34 26.74 -1.47
N LYS A 141 -7.37 26.47 -0.18
CA LYS A 141 -8.41 25.63 0.45
C LYS A 141 -9.83 26.15 0.17
N ALA A 142 -10.01 27.46 0.19
CA ALA A 142 -11.30 28.10 0.00
C ALA A 142 -11.79 28.10 -1.46
N HIS A 143 -10.90 28.20 -2.44
CA HIS A 143 -11.29 28.54 -3.81
C HIS A 143 -10.79 27.55 -4.88
N HIS A 144 -9.74 26.77 -4.59
CA HIS A 144 -9.18 25.84 -5.59
C HIS A 144 -10.16 24.68 -5.85
N PRO A 145 -10.37 24.27 -7.13
CA PRO A 145 -11.30 23.19 -7.48
C PRO A 145 -10.92 21.84 -6.89
N ASP A 146 -9.62 21.53 -6.72
CA ASP A 146 -9.18 20.28 -6.08
C ASP A 146 -9.69 20.14 -4.65
N PHE A 147 -9.96 21.27 -3.95
CA PHE A 147 -10.41 21.30 -2.57
C PHE A 147 -11.94 21.25 -2.39
N GLU A 148 -12.71 20.94 -3.42
CA GLU A 148 -14.18 20.83 -3.31
C GLU A 148 -14.58 19.74 -2.31
N LEU A 149 -13.99 18.53 -2.45
CA LEU A 149 -14.20 17.44 -1.51
C LEU A 149 -13.75 17.81 -0.09
N TYR A 150 -12.58 18.43 0.05
CA TYR A 150 -12.06 18.88 1.35
C TYR A 150 -13.07 19.81 2.06
N ARG A 151 -13.56 20.83 1.36
CA ARG A 151 -14.58 21.75 1.92
C ARG A 151 -15.87 21.02 2.32
N LYS A 152 -16.32 20.04 1.51
CA LYS A 152 -17.49 19.22 1.83
C LYS A 152 -17.28 18.45 3.13
N ILE A 153 -16.15 17.77 3.27
CA ILE A 153 -15.82 16.96 4.44
C ILE A 153 -15.63 17.85 5.68
N GLN A 154 -14.90 18.98 5.55
CA GLN A 154 -14.71 19.90 6.68
C GLN A 154 -16.02 20.48 7.22
N SER A 155 -17.00 20.70 6.36
CA SER A 155 -18.30 21.30 6.78
C SER A 155 -19.32 20.28 7.24
N GLN A 156 -19.28 19.02 6.76
CA GLN A 156 -20.34 18.02 6.96
C GLN A 156 -19.82 16.69 7.55
N GLY A 157 -18.52 16.55 7.69
CA GLY A 157 -17.87 15.32 8.12
C GLY A 157 -17.76 14.25 7.02
N ARG A 158 -16.97 13.21 7.25
CA ARG A 158 -16.77 12.08 6.33
C ARG A 158 -18.07 11.32 6.00
N ALA A 159 -19.02 11.29 6.91
CA ALA A 159 -20.33 10.65 6.70
C ALA A 159 -21.15 11.26 5.55
N ALA A 160 -20.78 12.44 5.06
CA ALA A 160 -21.42 13.08 3.91
C ALA A 160 -20.92 12.57 2.56
N LEU A 161 -19.91 11.68 2.54
CA LEU A 161 -19.41 11.10 1.31
C LEU A 161 -20.44 10.16 0.68
N GLU A 162 -20.65 10.34 -0.62
CA GLU A 162 -21.52 9.46 -1.40
C GLU A 162 -20.75 8.16 -1.77
N PRO A 163 -21.44 7.02 -1.95
CA PRO A 163 -20.78 5.76 -2.35
C PRO A 163 -19.90 5.88 -3.60
N SER A 164 -20.28 6.72 -4.56
CA SER A 164 -19.51 6.97 -5.80
C SER A 164 -18.22 7.78 -5.58
N GLU A 165 -18.06 8.42 -4.42
CA GLU A 165 -16.86 9.16 -4.05
C GLU A 165 -15.83 8.26 -3.32
N LEU A 166 -16.25 7.07 -2.90
CA LEU A 166 -15.38 6.13 -2.18
C LEU A 166 -14.48 5.36 -3.16
N SER A 167 -13.25 5.08 -2.76
CA SER A 167 -12.25 4.37 -3.58
C SER A 167 -12.64 2.92 -3.88
N GLY A 168 -13.34 2.24 -2.98
CA GLY A 168 -13.83 0.88 -3.14
C GLY A 168 -15.07 0.74 -4.02
N SER A 169 -15.53 1.81 -4.70
CA SER A 169 -16.65 1.72 -5.63
C SER A 169 -16.30 0.85 -6.85
N PRO A 170 -17.27 0.12 -7.45
CA PRO A 170 -17.01 -0.71 -8.64
C PRO A 170 -16.38 0.07 -9.80
N GLU A 171 -16.70 1.35 -9.94
CA GLU A 171 -16.13 2.21 -10.97
C GLU A 171 -14.65 2.54 -10.73
N ALA A 172 -14.19 2.47 -9.48
CA ALA A 172 -12.77 2.69 -9.13
C ALA A 172 -11.89 1.49 -9.51
N PHE A 173 -12.46 0.28 -9.55
CA PHE A 173 -11.73 -0.96 -9.82
C PHE A 173 -11.21 -1.11 -11.26
N GLU A 174 -11.80 -0.40 -12.22
CA GLU A 174 -11.42 -0.52 -13.63
C GLU A 174 -10.13 0.24 -14.01
N ARG A 175 -9.49 0.96 -13.08
CA ARG A 175 -8.33 1.81 -13.38
C ARG A 175 -7.20 1.58 -12.38
N LEU A 176 -6.24 0.77 -12.77
CA LEU A 176 -5.00 0.46 -12.03
C LEU A 176 -4.09 1.67 -11.75
N SER A 177 -4.30 2.79 -12.41
CA SER A 177 -3.49 4.00 -12.28
C SER A 177 -4.33 5.17 -11.79
N GLY A 178 -4.72 5.22 -10.54
CA GLY A 178 -5.41 6.35 -9.92
C GLY A 178 -6.52 6.98 -10.79
N ASN A 179 -7.72 7.07 -10.30
CA ASN A 179 -8.78 7.73 -11.07
C ASN A 179 -8.62 9.26 -10.93
N VAL A 180 -8.02 9.90 -11.94
CA VAL A 180 -7.91 11.39 -12.00
C VAL A 180 -9.25 12.13 -11.87
N GLN A 181 -10.37 11.42 -12.00
CA GLN A 181 -11.71 11.95 -11.74
C GLN A 181 -12.13 11.78 -10.27
N ASN A 182 -11.43 10.93 -9.48
CA ASN A 182 -11.74 10.78 -8.06
C ASN A 182 -11.35 12.08 -7.32
N PRO A 183 -12.29 12.72 -6.62
CA PRO A 183 -12.00 13.95 -5.89
C PRO A 183 -10.94 13.79 -4.80
N GLY A 184 -10.87 12.63 -4.13
CA GLY A 184 -9.85 12.32 -3.14
C GLY A 184 -8.46 12.27 -3.74
N TRP A 185 -8.31 11.69 -4.94
CA TRP A 185 -7.04 11.62 -5.66
C TRP A 185 -6.49 13.01 -6.01
N LYS A 186 -7.36 13.98 -6.34
CA LYS A 186 -6.93 15.36 -6.61
C LYS A 186 -6.30 16.05 -5.40
N LEU A 187 -6.70 15.66 -4.19
CA LEU A 187 -6.15 16.19 -2.95
C LEU A 187 -4.76 15.61 -2.61
N ASP A 188 -4.42 14.44 -3.12
CA ASP A 188 -3.20 13.73 -2.74
C ASP A 188 -1.93 14.50 -3.03
N LYS A 189 -1.83 15.17 -4.17
CA LYS A 189 -0.65 15.97 -4.51
C LYS A 189 -0.35 17.08 -3.50
N TRP A 190 -1.38 17.58 -2.80
CA TRP A 190 -1.26 18.65 -1.82
C TRP A 190 -0.81 18.18 -0.44
N LYS A 191 -0.86 16.87 -0.15
CA LYS A 191 -0.54 16.29 1.16
C LYS A 191 0.97 16.19 1.40
N PHE A 192 1.79 15.95 0.38
CA PHE A 192 3.20 15.56 0.52
C PHE A 192 4.04 16.54 1.33
N MET A 193 4.07 17.81 0.97
CA MET A 193 4.90 18.78 1.67
C MET A 193 4.42 19.12 3.08
N PRO A 194 3.10 19.32 3.31
CA PRO A 194 2.60 19.54 4.67
C PRO A 194 2.85 18.36 5.61
N MET A 195 2.68 17.11 5.16
CA MET A 195 2.98 15.92 5.95
C MET A 195 4.44 15.87 6.40
N LEU A 196 5.38 16.22 5.51
CA LEU A 196 6.80 16.25 5.84
C LEU A 196 7.06 17.16 7.04
N ASN A 197 6.51 18.38 7.01
CA ASN A 197 6.68 19.38 8.05
C ASN A 197 6.00 18.96 9.37
N GLN A 198 4.75 18.48 9.31
CA GLN A 198 4.01 18.04 10.50
C GLN A 198 4.71 16.84 11.16
N THR A 199 5.20 15.90 10.37
CA THR A 199 5.95 14.73 10.88
C THR A 199 7.21 15.14 11.62
N LEU A 200 8.00 16.05 11.08
CA LEU A 200 9.23 16.50 11.73
C LEU A 200 8.95 17.28 13.02
N LEU A 201 7.84 17.99 13.10
CA LEU A 201 7.41 18.69 14.32
C LEU A 201 6.99 17.70 15.42
N GLU A 202 6.27 16.62 15.06
CA GLU A 202 5.79 15.62 16.00
C GLU A 202 6.91 14.66 16.45
N TYR A 203 7.81 14.30 15.55
CA TYR A 203 8.94 13.40 15.79
C TYR A 203 10.27 14.05 15.41
N PRO A 204 10.76 15.05 16.15
CA PRO A 204 11.94 15.82 15.75
C PRO A 204 13.26 15.05 15.84
N ASP A 205 13.31 13.97 16.60
CA ASP A 205 14.56 13.28 16.98
C ASP A 205 14.71 11.87 16.38
N LYS A 206 13.78 11.42 15.54
CA LYS A 206 13.91 10.14 14.87
C LYS A 206 15.02 10.18 13.82
N LYS A 207 15.68 9.04 13.61
CA LYS A 207 16.73 8.92 12.59
C LYS A 207 16.16 8.76 11.19
N TRP A 208 15.02 8.01 11.08
CA TRP A 208 14.42 7.62 9.81
C TRP A 208 12.93 7.91 9.78
N TYR A 209 12.48 8.42 8.64
CA TYR A 209 11.10 8.76 8.33
C TYR A 209 10.69 8.00 7.08
N VAL A 210 9.72 7.12 7.21
CA VAL A 210 9.28 6.19 6.17
C VAL A 210 7.86 6.53 5.76
N PHE A 211 7.68 6.89 4.51
CA PHE A 211 6.39 7.29 3.97
C PHE A 211 5.82 6.17 3.10
N ILE A 212 4.59 5.77 3.37
CA ILE A 212 3.85 4.74 2.62
C ILE A 212 2.41 5.19 2.38
N GLU A 213 1.77 4.57 1.40
CA GLU A 213 0.34 4.75 1.12
C GLU A 213 -0.50 3.60 1.73
N ALA A 214 -1.81 3.83 1.85
CA ALA A 214 -2.73 2.84 2.43
C ALA A 214 -2.88 1.57 1.56
N ASP A 215 -2.53 1.61 0.28
CA ASP A 215 -2.45 0.44 -0.60
C ASP A 215 -1.00 -0.04 -0.83
N SER A 216 -0.10 0.28 0.11
CA SER A 216 1.28 -0.21 0.10
C SER A 216 1.50 -1.15 1.29
N PHE A 217 2.33 -2.17 1.10
CA PHE A 217 2.80 -3.02 2.18
C PHE A 217 4.30 -2.86 2.38
N LEU A 218 4.72 -2.69 3.63
CA LEU A 218 6.11 -2.52 4.04
C LEU A 218 6.57 -3.77 4.77
N LEU A 219 7.55 -4.48 4.21
CA LEU A 219 8.26 -5.56 4.89
C LEU A 219 9.19 -4.94 5.95
N TRP A 220 8.64 -4.82 7.16
CA TRP A 220 9.26 -4.07 8.25
C TRP A 220 10.64 -4.59 8.63
N SER A 221 10.79 -5.91 8.68
CA SER A 221 12.07 -6.56 9.00
C SER A 221 13.14 -6.30 7.92
N MET A 222 12.74 -6.25 6.65
CA MET A 222 13.65 -5.97 5.54
C MET A 222 14.07 -4.49 5.56
N LEU A 223 13.13 -3.58 5.82
CA LEU A 223 13.44 -2.16 5.97
C LEU A 223 14.44 -1.92 7.09
N GLN A 224 14.22 -2.48 8.29
CA GLN A 224 15.13 -2.27 9.42
C GLN A 224 16.54 -2.79 9.12
N GLN A 225 16.66 -3.94 8.45
CA GLN A 225 17.96 -4.45 7.99
C GLN A 225 18.60 -3.50 6.98
N TYR A 226 17.84 -2.96 6.02
CA TYR A 226 18.36 -2.02 5.04
C TYR A 226 18.87 -0.75 5.70
N LEU A 227 18.10 -0.15 6.60
CA LEU A 227 18.45 1.09 7.31
C LEU A 227 19.67 0.90 8.23
N SER A 228 19.88 -0.30 8.78
CA SER A 228 21.05 -0.60 9.62
C SER A 228 22.38 -0.53 8.87
N LEU A 229 22.36 -0.55 7.55
CA LEU A 229 23.55 -0.45 6.69
C LEU A 229 23.92 1.00 6.34
N LEU A 230 23.07 1.96 6.68
CA LEU A 230 23.20 3.38 6.32
C LEU A 230 23.61 4.23 7.53
N ASP A 231 24.34 5.30 7.26
CA ASP A 231 24.67 6.30 8.27
C ASP A 231 23.54 7.34 8.38
N PRO A 232 22.73 7.34 9.47
CA PRO A 232 21.59 8.23 9.60
C PRO A 232 21.95 9.71 9.76
N THR A 233 23.23 10.05 9.89
CA THR A 233 23.70 11.44 9.99
C THR A 233 23.85 12.10 8.62
N LEU A 234 23.78 11.33 7.55
CA LEU A 234 23.84 11.82 6.17
C LEU A 234 22.44 12.11 5.63
N PRO A 235 22.28 13.09 4.72
CA PRO A 235 20.97 13.44 4.16
C PRO A 235 20.56 12.46 3.05
N TYR A 236 19.70 11.51 3.39
CA TYR A 236 19.16 10.51 2.45
C TYR A 236 17.69 10.80 2.10
N TYR A 237 17.39 10.69 0.81
CA TYR A 237 16.05 10.57 0.25
C TYR A 237 16.04 9.37 -0.70
N ILE A 238 15.45 8.26 -0.27
CA ILE A 238 15.62 6.92 -0.86
C ILE A 238 14.27 6.35 -1.23
N GLY A 239 14.13 5.80 -2.44
CA GLY A 239 12.93 5.09 -2.90
C GLY A 239 13.09 4.61 -4.33
N SER A 240 12.02 4.12 -4.94
CA SER A 240 12.03 3.76 -6.36
C SER A 240 12.10 5.01 -7.22
N GLY A 241 13.17 5.16 -8.00
CA GLY A 241 13.42 6.35 -8.83
C GLY A 241 12.41 6.48 -9.99
N SER A 242 11.74 7.61 -10.06
CA SER A 242 10.88 8.04 -11.18
C SER A 242 11.32 9.38 -11.71
N CYS A 243 11.06 9.66 -12.99
CA CYS A 243 11.48 10.90 -13.64
C CYS A 243 10.30 11.67 -14.22
N MET A 244 10.27 12.98 -13.99
CA MET A 244 9.39 13.91 -14.69
C MET A 244 10.27 15.02 -15.30
N GLY A 245 10.54 14.91 -16.61
CA GLY A 245 11.59 15.70 -17.25
C GLY A 245 12.96 15.41 -16.63
N GLU A 246 13.66 16.43 -16.16
CA GLU A 246 14.95 16.30 -15.48
C GLU A 246 14.83 16.07 -13.96
N ASN A 247 13.62 16.12 -13.42
CA ASN A 247 13.37 15.91 -12.00
C ASN A 247 13.31 14.42 -11.68
N LEU A 248 14.36 13.89 -11.04
CA LEU A 248 14.36 12.56 -10.45
C LEU A 248 13.76 12.64 -9.04
N PHE A 249 12.81 11.77 -8.73
CA PHE A 249 12.14 11.68 -7.43
C PHE A 249 11.86 10.24 -7.04
N ALA A 250 11.61 9.98 -5.77
CA ALA A 250 11.16 8.68 -5.31
C ALA A 250 9.64 8.57 -5.52
N HIS A 251 9.18 7.52 -6.20
CA HIS A 251 7.78 7.24 -6.46
C HIS A 251 7.00 7.07 -5.15
N GLY A 252 5.94 7.85 -4.96
CA GLY A 252 5.18 7.92 -3.70
C GLY A 252 4.55 6.60 -3.30
N GLY A 253 3.87 5.94 -4.23
CA GLY A 253 3.16 4.69 -3.98
C GLY A 253 4.09 3.52 -3.62
N SER A 254 5.32 3.49 -4.17
CA SER A 254 6.33 2.50 -3.74
C SER A 254 6.81 2.70 -2.31
N GLY A 255 6.47 3.83 -1.72
CA GLY A 255 7.05 4.30 -0.47
C GLY A 255 8.47 4.86 -0.63
N PHE A 256 8.87 5.67 0.34
CA PHE A 256 10.21 6.25 0.38
C PHE A 256 10.68 6.48 1.82
N VAL A 257 11.98 6.64 1.96
CA VAL A 257 12.63 6.91 3.24
C VAL A 257 13.39 8.22 3.17
N ALA A 258 13.27 9.04 4.21
CA ALA A 258 14.13 10.19 4.42
C ALA A 258 14.86 10.07 5.77
N SER A 259 16.15 10.43 5.80
CA SER A 259 16.88 10.60 7.04
C SER A 259 16.51 11.92 7.72
N ARG A 260 16.77 12.03 9.03
CA ARG A 260 16.54 13.30 9.76
C ARG A 260 17.21 14.53 9.11
N PRO A 261 18.49 14.48 8.70
CA PRO A 261 19.10 15.62 8.02
C PRO A 261 18.36 16.00 6.73
N ALA A 262 17.92 15.03 5.94
CA ALA A 262 17.15 15.28 4.72
C ALA A 262 15.81 15.95 5.03
N MET A 263 15.07 15.44 6.05
CA MET A 263 13.82 16.04 6.50
C MET A 263 14.00 17.51 6.92
N VAL A 264 15.05 17.82 7.69
CA VAL A 264 15.35 19.19 8.14
C VAL A 264 15.61 20.11 6.95
N LEU A 265 16.44 19.68 6.01
CA LEU A 265 16.77 20.48 4.81
C LEU A 265 15.51 20.73 3.96
N ALA A 266 14.71 19.70 3.68
CA ALA A 266 13.51 19.84 2.86
C ALA A 266 12.43 20.70 3.53
N THR A 267 12.23 20.55 4.84
CA THR A 267 11.24 21.38 5.57
C THR A 267 11.67 22.85 5.68
N GLN A 268 12.96 23.13 5.85
CA GLN A 268 13.50 24.50 5.81
C GLN A 268 13.32 25.11 4.41
N TYR A 269 13.61 24.35 3.36
CA TYR A 269 13.36 24.80 1.98
C TYR A 269 11.88 25.10 1.76
N TYR A 270 10.99 24.18 2.16
CA TYR A 270 9.55 24.40 2.05
C TYR A 270 9.07 25.64 2.81
N ALA A 271 9.53 25.84 4.03
CA ALA A 271 9.16 27.03 4.80
C ALA A 271 9.57 28.34 4.13
N ALA A 272 10.73 28.36 3.49
CA ALA A 272 11.24 29.54 2.76
C ALA A 272 10.54 29.79 1.41
N HIS A 273 10.04 28.72 0.74
CA HIS A 273 9.49 28.75 -0.62
C HIS A 273 8.04 28.27 -0.70
N LYS A 274 7.28 28.37 0.39
CA LYS A 274 5.94 27.79 0.49
C LYS A 274 5.01 28.18 -0.66
N THR A 275 4.93 29.45 -1.00
CA THR A 275 4.07 29.95 -2.07
C THR A 275 4.48 29.41 -3.45
N GLU A 276 5.79 29.29 -3.69
CA GLU A 276 6.33 28.74 -4.94
C GLU A 276 6.01 27.27 -5.07
N ILE A 277 6.19 26.51 -3.99
CA ILE A 277 5.87 25.08 -3.94
C ILE A 277 4.37 24.83 -4.08
N GLU A 278 3.51 25.62 -3.42
CA GLU A 278 2.05 25.53 -3.58
C GLU A 278 1.63 25.85 -5.03
N THR A 279 2.26 26.84 -5.66
CA THR A 279 2.04 27.17 -7.08
C THR A 279 2.51 26.04 -8.00
N LEU A 280 3.62 25.39 -7.68
CA LEU A 280 4.11 24.22 -8.40
C LEU A 280 3.14 23.05 -8.24
N THR A 281 2.67 22.78 -7.03
CA THR A 281 1.70 21.71 -6.73
C THR A 281 0.40 21.88 -7.51
N ASP A 282 -0.07 23.11 -7.70
CA ASP A 282 -1.23 23.39 -8.55
C ASP A 282 -1.02 22.92 -10.00
N ARG A 283 0.16 23.19 -10.57
CA ARG A 283 0.47 22.89 -11.98
C ARG A 283 0.79 21.44 -12.24
N GLU A 284 1.35 20.76 -11.25
CA GLU A 284 1.76 19.36 -11.38
C GLU A 284 0.58 18.42 -11.02
N TRP A 285 0.59 17.24 -11.63
CA TRP A 285 -0.39 16.21 -11.30
C TRP A 285 0.09 15.25 -10.21
N ALA A 286 1.41 15.16 -9.99
CA ALA A 286 2.08 14.22 -9.08
C ALA A 286 2.73 14.95 -7.90
N GLY A 287 2.24 14.73 -6.70
CA GLY A 287 2.75 15.37 -5.48
C GLY A 287 4.13 14.88 -5.05
N ASP A 288 4.46 13.61 -5.34
CA ASP A 288 5.78 13.03 -5.12
C ASP A 288 6.86 13.66 -6.01
N ALA A 289 6.50 14.07 -7.24
CA ALA A 289 7.41 14.83 -8.10
C ALA A 289 7.70 16.25 -7.53
N VAL A 290 6.69 16.91 -6.96
CA VAL A 290 6.86 18.19 -6.25
C VAL A 290 7.75 18.01 -5.02
N LEU A 291 7.52 16.95 -4.23
CA LEU A 291 8.33 16.60 -3.08
C LEU A 291 9.80 16.36 -3.49
N GLY A 292 10.03 15.54 -4.52
CA GLY A 292 11.37 15.24 -5.03
C GLY A 292 12.10 16.51 -5.50
N LYS A 293 11.38 17.42 -6.17
CA LYS A 293 11.93 18.71 -6.53
C LYS A 293 12.34 19.52 -5.30
N ALA A 294 11.51 19.55 -4.26
CA ALA A 294 11.84 20.26 -3.02
C ALA A 294 13.09 19.66 -2.32
N PHE A 295 13.22 18.32 -2.28
CA PHE A 295 14.44 17.68 -1.79
C PHE A 295 15.66 18.05 -2.63
N ASN A 296 15.56 17.97 -3.96
CA ASN A 296 16.66 18.29 -4.87
C ASN A 296 17.14 19.74 -4.73
N GLU A 297 16.22 20.69 -4.64
CA GLU A 297 16.52 22.12 -4.44
C GLU A 297 17.09 22.39 -3.02
N ALA A 298 16.69 21.61 -2.03
CA ALA A 298 17.28 21.62 -0.70
C ALA A 298 18.69 20.98 -0.65
N GLY A 299 19.21 20.49 -1.77
CA GLY A 299 20.52 19.84 -1.88
C GLY A 299 20.53 18.35 -1.54
N VAL A 300 19.36 17.71 -1.39
CA VAL A 300 19.23 16.29 -1.10
C VAL A 300 18.85 15.54 -2.39
N LYS A 301 19.80 14.79 -2.94
CA LYS A 301 19.56 14.02 -4.17
C LYS A 301 18.77 12.76 -3.90
N THR A 302 17.89 12.41 -4.85
CA THR A 302 17.18 11.13 -4.81
C THR A 302 18.15 9.98 -4.99
N THR A 303 18.10 9.02 -4.05
CA THR A 303 18.83 7.76 -4.15
C THR A 303 17.87 6.70 -4.68
N ASP A 304 18.07 6.26 -5.92
CA ASP A 304 17.27 5.18 -6.50
C ASP A 304 17.58 3.86 -5.80
N ALA A 305 16.58 3.27 -5.19
CA ALA A 305 16.65 1.99 -4.50
C ALA A 305 15.77 0.92 -5.15
N TRP A 306 15.41 1.09 -6.44
CA TRP A 306 14.82 -0.02 -7.19
C TRP A 306 15.83 -1.17 -7.34
N PRO A 307 15.46 -2.44 -7.18
CA PRO A 307 14.12 -3.01 -7.00
C PRO A 307 13.72 -3.28 -5.54
N HIS A 308 14.33 -2.67 -4.53
CA HIS A 308 13.92 -2.84 -3.14
C HIS A 308 12.52 -2.27 -2.89
N PHE A 309 12.19 -1.13 -3.51
CA PHE A 309 10.88 -0.50 -3.45
C PHE A 309 10.15 -0.77 -4.77
N GLN A 310 9.02 -1.51 -4.69
CA GLN A 310 8.27 -1.94 -5.87
C GLN A 310 7.05 -1.05 -6.11
N GLY A 311 6.84 -0.63 -7.35
CA GLY A 311 5.69 0.18 -7.77
C GLY A 311 4.42 -0.62 -8.02
N ASP A 312 4.48 -1.95 -7.93
CA ASP A 312 3.39 -2.86 -8.20
C ASP A 312 3.25 -3.91 -7.08
N TYR A 313 2.15 -4.67 -7.09
CA TYR A 313 1.95 -5.81 -6.21
C TYR A 313 2.78 -7.04 -6.66
N PRO A 314 3.03 -8.02 -5.78
CA PRO A 314 3.92 -9.16 -6.06
C PRO A 314 3.60 -9.92 -7.34
N GLY A 315 2.32 -10.02 -7.73
CA GLY A 315 1.88 -10.75 -8.92
C GLY A 315 2.24 -10.06 -10.25
N LEU A 316 2.54 -8.76 -10.26
CA LEU A 316 2.98 -8.03 -11.45
C LEU A 316 4.49 -7.90 -11.54
N VAL A 317 5.23 -8.12 -10.44
CA VAL A 317 6.69 -8.07 -10.46
C VAL A 317 7.23 -9.27 -11.21
N ALA A 318 8.00 -9.02 -12.27
CA ALA A 318 8.50 -10.06 -13.18
C ALA A 318 9.73 -10.79 -12.62
N TYR A 319 9.59 -11.46 -11.49
CA TYR A 319 10.70 -12.17 -10.82
C TYR A 319 11.40 -13.23 -11.68
N ALA A 320 10.71 -13.82 -12.66
CA ALA A 320 11.21 -14.94 -13.45
C ALA A 320 11.48 -14.61 -14.92
N GLY A 321 11.21 -13.40 -15.38
CA GLY A 321 11.32 -13.05 -16.81
C GLY A 321 10.40 -13.90 -17.71
N ALA A 322 9.36 -14.52 -17.15
CA ALA A 322 8.52 -15.50 -17.83
C ALA A 322 7.65 -14.90 -18.94
N ASP A 323 7.40 -13.61 -18.91
CA ASP A 323 6.56 -12.91 -19.87
C ASP A 323 7.34 -12.18 -20.99
N GLY A 324 8.67 -12.26 -20.98
CA GLY A 324 9.55 -11.67 -21.98
C GLY A 324 9.59 -10.14 -22.01
N ARG A 325 8.93 -9.46 -21.05
CA ARG A 325 8.93 -7.98 -20.98
C ARG A 325 10.26 -7.42 -20.50
N TYR A 326 10.96 -8.20 -19.68
CA TYR A 326 12.28 -7.83 -19.16
C TYR A 326 13.33 -8.86 -19.57
N GLY A 327 14.51 -8.40 -19.93
CA GLY A 327 15.62 -9.29 -20.30
C GLY A 327 16.10 -10.17 -19.11
N PRO A 328 16.73 -11.33 -19.38
CA PRO A 328 17.17 -12.27 -18.34
C PRO A 328 18.01 -11.64 -17.23
N ALA A 329 18.80 -10.61 -17.55
CA ALA A 329 19.65 -9.91 -16.59
C ALA A 329 18.82 -9.06 -15.59
N GLN A 330 17.65 -8.57 -15.99
CA GLN A 330 16.76 -7.78 -15.14
C GLN A 330 15.95 -8.67 -14.20
N ALA A 331 15.43 -9.79 -14.70
CA ALA A 331 14.76 -10.80 -13.90
C ALA A 331 15.67 -11.35 -12.78
N LEU A 332 16.94 -11.60 -13.09
CA LEU A 332 17.95 -12.03 -12.09
C LEU A 332 18.20 -10.95 -11.01
N ARG A 333 18.12 -9.66 -11.35
CA ARG A 333 18.29 -8.58 -10.38
C ARG A 333 17.13 -8.53 -9.38
N GLU A 334 15.90 -8.64 -9.85
CA GLU A 334 14.70 -8.59 -9.01
C GLU A 334 14.64 -9.80 -8.07
N TRP A 335 14.95 -10.99 -8.57
CA TRP A 335 14.92 -12.22 -7.78
C TRP A 335 15.95 -12.25 -6.64
N CYS A 336 17.12 -11.64 -6.84
CA CYS A 336 18.23 -11.68 -5.87
C CYS A 336 18.23 -10.49 -4.88
N VAL A 337 17.29 -9.56 -4.99
CA VAL A 337 17.24 -8.37 -4.15
C VAL A 337 16.06 -8.44 -3.18
N PRO A 338 16.32 -8.30 -1.86
CA PRO A 338 15.23 -8.28 -0.88
C PRO A 338 14.29 -7.10 -1.15
N THR A 339 13.02 -7.37 -1.31
CA THR A 339 12.00 -6.34 -1.45
C THR A 339 11.70 -5.73 -0.08
N ILE A 340 11.55 -4.41 -0.02
CA ILE A 340 11.18 -3.65 1.16
C ILE A 340 9.71 -3.28 1.12
N SER A 341 9.18 -2.91 -0.05
CA SER A 341 7.76 -2.51 -0.18
C SER A 341 7.15 -2.97 -1.49
N TYR A 342 5.82 -3.09 -1.46
CA TYR A 342 4.95 -3.30 -2.61
C TYR A 342 3.86 -2.25 -2.63
N HIS A 343 3.34 -1.92 -3.80
CA HIS A 343 2.25 -0.99 -4.04
C HIS A 343 1.07 -1.67 -4.73
N HIS A 344 -0.08 -0.99 -4.84
CA HIS A 344 -1.33 -1.53 -5.40
C HIS A 344 -1.81 -2.82 -4.70
N MET A 345 -1.60 -2.88 -3.39
CA MET A 345 -1.95 -4.02 -2.56
C MET A 345 -3.42 -4.00 -2.18
N SER A 346 -4.11 -5.12 -2.35
CA SER A 346 -5.42 -5.31 -1.73
C SER A 346 -5.27 -5.65 -0.23
N SER A 347 -6.37 -5.53 0.53
CA SER A 347 -6.39 -5.89 1.95
C SER A 347 -5.96 -7.35 2.19
N GLU A 348 -6.40 -8.28 1.33
CA GLU A 348 -6.04 -9.70 1.42
C GLU A 348 -4.55 -9.94 1.12
N MET A 349 -3.97 -9.17 0.19
CA MET A 349 -2.54 -9.26 -0.10
C MET A 349 -1.70 -8.71 1.07
N ILE A 350 -2.13 -7.61 1.69
CA ILE A 350 -1.48 -7.03 2.87
C ILE A 350 -1.51 -8.04 4.02
N GLU A 351 -2.66 -8.65 4.30
CA GLU A 351 -2.82 -9.67 5.34
C GLU A 351 -1.90 -10.86 5.10
N SER A 352 -1.91 -11.40 3.88
CA SER A 352 -1.09 -12.56 3.50
C SER A 352 0.41 -12.28 3.63
N LEU A 353 0.89 -11.11 3.22
CA LEU A 353 2.31 -10.75 3.36
C LEU A 353 2.69 -10.46 4.81
N TRP A 354 1.78 -9.88 5.60
CA TRP A 354 2.00 -9.67 7.02
C TRP A 354 2.13 -11.00 7.76
N GLU A 355 1.25 -11.97 7.53
CA GLU A 355 1.33 -13.32 8.08
C GLU A 355 2.64 -14.01 7.69
N PHE A 356 3.02 -13.93 6.41
CA PHE A 356 4.29 -14.46 5.93
C PHE A 356 5.47 -13.83 6.67
N GLU A 357 5.49 -12.52 6.85
CA GLU A 357 6.58 -11.82 7.54
C GLU A 357 6.67 -12.24 9.02
N GLN A 358 5.51 -12.40 9.71
CA GLN A 358 5.51 -12.88 11.11
C GLN A 358 6.11 -14.29 11.23
N GLN A 359 5.72 -15.20 10.34
CA GLN A 359 6.29 -16.55 10.27
C GLN A 359 7.79 -16.53 9.97
N TRP A 360 8.21 -15.67 9.04
CA TRP A 360 9.61 -15.51 8.68
C TRP A 360 10.47 -15.02 9.84
N ILE A 361 10.00 -14.05 10.60
CA ILE A 361 10.70 -13.50 11.77
C ILE A 361 10.77 -14.57 12.87
N SER A 362 9.66 -15.23 13.19
CA SER A 362 9.60 -16.30 14.21
C SER A 362 10.49 -17.49 13.85
N GLY A 363 10.57 -17.88 12.58
CA GLY A 363 11.45 -18.94 12.10
C GLY A 363 12.94 -18.60 12.28
N ARG A 364 13.32 -17.34 12.14
CA ARG A 364 14.71 -16.88 12.42
C ARG A 364 15.09 -16.91 13.87
N GLU A 365 14.16 -16.66 14.79
CA GLU A 365 14.42 -16.75 16.24
C GLU A 365 14.75 -18.16 16.67
N ASN A 366 14.19 -19.17 15.99
CA ASN A 366 14.42 -20.58 16.27
C ASN A 366 15.73 -21.16 15.67
N VAL A 367 16.45 -20.40 14.85
CA VAL A 367 17.76 -20.81 14.31
C VAL A 367 18.82 -20.61 15.36
N SER A 368 19.50 -21.70 15.71
CA SER A 368 20.56 -21.73 16.73
C SER A 368 21.60 -20.62 16.53
N PRO A 369 22.07 -19.94 17.61
CA PRO A 369 23.08 -18.89 17.54
C PRO A 369 24.37 -19.31 16.80
N ALA A 370 24.70 -20.61 16.78
CA ALA A 370 25.84 -21.14 16.06
C ALA A 370 25.71 -21.05 14.53
N LEU A 371 24.50 -21.06 13.98
CA LEU A 371 24.23 -20.89 12.55
C LEU A 371 24.11 -19.42 12.17
N ARG A 372 23.71 -18.54 13.09
CA ARG A 372 23.63 -17.08 12.84
C ARG A 372 25.00 -16.44 12.59
N GLY A 373 26.08 -16.95 13.22
CA GLY A 373 27.42 -16.37 13.12
C GLY A 373 28.09 -16.53 11.74
N ASN A 374 27.66 -17.49 10.93
CA ASN A 374 28.25 -17.73 9.60
C ASN A 374 27.46 -17.06 8.44
N GLU A 375 26.17 -16.86 8.60
CA GLU A 375 25.34 -16.22 7.55
C GLU A 375 25.47 -14.69 7.56
N THR A 376 25.49 -14.05 8.74
CA THR A 376 25.56 -12.59 8.85
C THR A 376 26.84 -11.98 8.28
N SER A 377 27.97 -12.70 8.33
CA SER A 377 29.24 -12.17 7.79
C SER A 377 29.35 -12.33 6.28
N ARG A 378 28.67 -13.29 5.67
CA ARG A 378 28.73 -13.55 4.23
C ARG A 378 27.65 -12.77 3.48
N GLU A 379 26.42 -12.74 3.98
CA GLU A 379 25.33 -11.94 3.39
C GLU A 379 25.54 -10.44 3.57
N ALA A 380 26.01 -9.97 4.74
CA ALA A 380 26.36 -8.58 4.94
C ALA A 380 27.49 -8.12 4.02
N LYS A 381 28.51 -8.97 3.76
CA LYS A 381 29.59 -8.66 2.79
C LYS A 381 29.10 -8.68 1.35
N THR A 382 28.20 -9.58 0.99
CA THR A 382 27.65 -9.64 -0.38
C THR A 382 26.72 -8.46 -0.64
N ASN A 383 25.89 -8.09 0.32
CA ASN A 383 24.99 -6.93 0.23
C ASN A 383 25.78 -5.61 0.25
N ALA A 384 26.81 -5.46 1.09
CA ALA A 384 27.69 -4.29 1.10
C ALA A 384 28.46 -4.11 -0.21
N LEU A 385 28.82 -5.19 -0.91
CA LEU A 385 29.45 -5.14 -2.22
C LEU A 385 28.49 -4.66 -3.32
N VAL A 386 27.22 -5.03 -3.28
CA VAL A 386 26.20 -4.55 -4.22
C VAL A 386 25.93 -3.05 -4.02
N TYR A 387 25.94 -2.55 -2.77
CA TYR A 387 25.75 -1.12 -2.48
C TYR A 387 26.94 -0.25 -2.87
N ARG A 388 28.20 -0.71 -2.67
CA ARG A 388 29.40 0.06 -3.05
C ARG A 388 29.59 0.21 -4.56
N ALA A 389 29.03 -0.68 -5.37
CA ALA A 389 29.15 -0.61 -6.83
C ALA A 389 28.25 0.45 -7.48
N ARG A 390 27.35 1.12 -6.72
CA ARG A 390 26.40 2.12 -7.23
C ARG A 390 26.63 3.55 -6.75
N SER A 391 27.62 3.79 -5.90
CA SER A 391 28.00 5.12 -5.40
C SER A 391 29.14 5.78 -6.18
N HIS A 392 29.38 5.35 -7.43
CA HIS A 392 30.35 5.95 -8.37
C HIS A 392 29.69 6.26 -9.71
#